data_4500956d4a460802a6b0239966593a94
#
_entry.id   4500956d4a460802a6b0239966593a94
#
_cell.length_a   1.000
_cell.length_b   1.000
_cell.length_c   1.000
_cell.angle_alpha   90.00
_cell.angle_beta   90.00
_cell.angle_gamma   90.00
#
_symmetry.space_group_name_H-M   'P 1'
#
loop_
_entity.id
_entity.type
_entity.pdbx_description
1 polymer ?
#
loop_
_entity_poly.entity_id
_entity_poly.type
_entity_poly.pdbx_seq_one_letter_code
_entity_poly.pdbx_strand_id
1 'polypeptide(L)'
;RKWSSKVVYKAGASVKVRKDMTLYAVRRKSKYYTVNFYLGNGSTNSAYKKLQKKVEEGTYYTLPAVPSRSGYVNLGWSTAKNGKASTAKKVGTKIKISGNIRYYSVQMQSVKVNLRKANGTVWKTVTLGKGGYLKLPSVSNATGYTFMGWSKTRRTGSSTDPDYEAGELLRINKNTNLYATVFN
;
A
#
# COMPACT_ATOMS: atom_id res chain seq x y z
N ARG A 1 5.89 -51.97 -12.59
CA ARG A 1 6.08 -50.75 -13.42
C ARG A 1 6.91 -49.72 -12.61
N LYS A 2 8.06 -49.32 -13.13
CA LYS A 2 8.84 -48.19 -12.55
C LYS A 2 8.16 -46.89 -12.94
N TRP A 3 7.74 -46.12 -11.96
CA TRP A 3 7.21 -44.78 -12.20
C TRP A 3 8.39 -43.80 -12.46
N SER A 4 8.36 -43.06 -13.58
CA SER A 4 9.33 -42.03 -13.88
C SER A 4 8.78 -40.68 -13.45
N SER A 5 9.57 -39.88 -12.74
CA SER A 5 9.27 -38.48 -12.46
C SER A 5 9.72 -37.53 -13.59
N LYS A 6 10.41 -38.07 -14.61
CA LYS A 6 10.96 -37.29 -15.72
C LYS A 6 9.88 -37.04 -16.77
N VAL A 7 9.58 -35.80 -17.03
CA VAL A 7 8.71 -35.36 -18.13
C VAL A 7 9.53 -35.30 -19.41
N VAL A 8 9.16 -36.14 -20.41
CA VAL A 8 9.79 -36.17 -21.74
C VAL A 8 9.18 -35.09 -22.63
N TYR A 9 7.85 -34.96 -22.62
CA TYR A 9 7.11 -33.96 -23.37
C TYR A 9 6.26 -33.13 -22.42
N LYS A 10 6.29 -31.80 -22.59
CA LYS A 10 5.42 -30.88 -21.85
C LYS A 10 4.01 -30.90 -22.47
N ALA A 11 3.00 -30.57 -21.68
CA ALA A 11 1.65 -30.37 -22.21
C ALA A 11 1.68 -29.29 -23.33
N GLY A 12 0.96 -29.57 -24.43
CA GLY A 12 0.96 -28.71 -25.62
C GLY A 12 2.16 -28.86 -26.57
N ALA A 13 3.15 -29.72 -26.27
CA ALA A 13 4.24 -30.00 -27.19
C ALA A 13 3.77 -30.78 -28.42
N SER A 14 4.24 -30.37 -29.60
CA SER A 14 4.05 -31.12 -30.84
C SER A 14 5.03 -32.28 -30.89
N VAL A 15 4.53 -33.51 -31.15
CA VAL A 15 5.33 -34.71 -31.19
C VAL A 15 5.20 -35.34 -32.60
N LYS A 16 6.31 -35.54 -33.28
CA LYS A 16 6.31 -36.25 -34.56
C LYS A 16 6.26 -37.78 -34.33
N VAL A 17 5.13 -38.36 -34.65
CA VAL A 17 4.91 -39.80 -34.48
C VAL A 17 5.46 -40.53 -35.71
N ARG A 18 6.46 -41.41 -35.54
CA ARG A 18 7.08 -42.21 -36.58
C ARG A 18 6.84 -43.72 -36.43
N LYS A 19 6.33 -44.13 -35.31
CA LYS A 19 5.97 -45.52 -34.94
C LYS A 19 4.95 -45.49 -33.82
N ASP A 20 4.32 -46.61 -33.56
CA ASP A 20 3.41 -46.75 -32.42
C ASP A 20 4.11 -46.35 -31.12
N MET A 21 3.45 -45.50 -30.37
CA MET A 21 3.96 -45.01 -29.09
C MET A 21 2.84 -44.88 -28.06
N THR A 22 3.15 -45.16 -26.83
CA THR A 22 2.27 -44.94 -25.70
C THR A 22 2.82 -43.85 -24.83
N LEU A 23 2.00 -42.82 -24.54
CA LEU A 23 2.35 -41.75 -23.66
C LEU A 23 1.64 -41.91 -22.31
N TYR A 24 2.41 -41.78 -21.24
CA TYR A 24 1.88 -41.85 -19.88
C TYR A 24 1.90 -40.45 -19.25
N ALA A 25 0.79 -40.04 -18.69
CA ALA A 25 0.71 -38.77 -17.96
C ALA A 25 1.58 -38.82 -16.69
N VAL A 26 2.52 -37.96 -16.58
CA VAL A 26 3.34 -37.75 -15.38
C VAL A 26 2.66 -36.68 -14.50
N ARG A 27 2.24 -37.04 -13.30
CA ARG A 27 1.60 -36.17 -12.34
C ARG A 27 2.48 -36.05 -11.10
N ARG A 28 2.62 -34.85 -10.58
CA ARG A 28 3.27 -34.56 -9.31
C ARG A 28 2.18 -34.24 -8.27
N LYS A 29 2.34 -34.75 -7.06
CA LYS A 29 1.49 -34.33 -5.95
C LYS A 29 1.72 -32.86 -5.69
N SER A 30 0.67 -32.06 -5.77
CA SER A 30 0.74 -30.64 -5.45
C SER A 30 1.06 -30.44 -3.98
N LYS A 31 2.01 -29.54 -3.70
CA LYS A 31 2.37 -29.11 -2.36
C LYS A 31 1.76 -27.74 -2.11
N TYR A 32 1.15 -27.58 -0.95
CA TYR A 32 0.48 -26.34 -0.59
C TYR A 32 1.11 -25.74 0.67
N TYR A 33 1.17 -24.42 0.69
CA TYR A 33 1.60 -23.65 1.84
C TYR A 33 0.50 -22.69 2.29
N THR A 34 0.57 -22.28 3.55
CA THR A 34 -0.41 -21.38 4.13
C THR A 34 0.18 -19.98 4.23
N VAL A 35 -0.56 -19.00 3.72
CA VAL A 35 -0.30 -17.58 3.92
C VAL A 35 -1.25 -17.09 5.00
N ASN A 36 -0.70 -16.65 6.13
CA ASN A 36 -1.44 -16.18 7.30
C ASN A 36 -1.27 -14.68 7.49
N PHE A 37 -2.30 -14.03 8.01
CA PHE A 37 -2.35 -12.59 8.21
C PHE A 37 -2.69 -12.24 9.66
N TYR A 38 -1.99 -11.24 10.20
CA TYR A 38 -2.09 -10.80 11.59
C TYR A 38 -2.07 -9.29 11.68
N LEU A 39 -2.57 -8.74 12.80
CA LEU A 39 -2.28 -7.37 13.17
C LEU A 39 -0.77 -7.19 13.37
N GLY A 40 -0.30 -5.95 13.35
CA GLY A 40 1.13 -5.64 13.48
C GLY A 40 1.80 -6.24 14.70
N ASN A 41 1.11 -6.28 15.84
CA ASN A 41 1.59 -6.90 17.09
C ASN A 41 1.53 -8.43 17.11
N GLY A 42 1.00 -9.07 16.07
CA GLY A 42 0.86 -10.51 15.96
C GLY A 42 -0.46 -11.07 16.49
N SER A 43 -1.36 -10.24 17.01
CA SER A 43 -2.72 -10.68 17.35
C SER A 43 -3.57 -10.87 16.07
N THR A 44 -4.72 -11.49 16.21
CA THR A 44 -5.63 -11.73 15.09
C THR A 44 -7.09 -11.48 15.48
N ASN A 45 -7.93 -11.28 14.50
CA ASN A 45 -9.37 -11.22 14.63
C ASN A 45 -10.05 -11.85 13.40
N SER A 46 -11.36 -11.86 13.35
CA SER A 46 -12.14 -12.47 12.27
C SER A 46 -11.76 -11.91 10.88
N ALA A 47 -11.50 -10.62 10.75
CA ALA A 47 -11.15 -9.99 9.48
C ALA A 47 -9.80 -10.52 8.95
N TYR A 48 -8.79 -10.69 9.80
CA TYR A 48 -7.48 -11.22 9.43
C TYR A 48 -7.52 -12.73 9.18
N LYS A 49 -8.30 -13.48 9.99
CA LYS A 49 -8.48 -14.93 9.77
C LYS A 49 -9.11 -15.24 8.42
N LYS A 50 -10.05 -14.43 7.95
CA LYS A 50 -10.67 -14.57 6.61
C LYS A 50 -9.69 -14.40 5.45
N LEU A 51 -8.56 -13.73 5.65
CA LEU A 51 -7.52 -13.54 4.63
C LEU A 51 -6.61 -14.76 4.48
N GLN A 52 -6.59 -15.69 5.45
CA GLN A 52 -5.77 -16.90 5.39
C GLN A 52 -6.04 -17.66 4.10
N LYS A 53 -4.98 -18.08 3.41
CA LYS A 53 -5.09 -18.79 2.14
C LYS A 53 -4.12 -19.95 2.04
N LYS A 54 -4.60 -21.08 1.55
CA LYS A 54 -3.79 -22.21 1.08
C LYS A 54 -3.43 -21.96 -0.38
N VAL A 55 -2.13 -21.99 -0.72
CA VAL A 55 -1.62 -21.64 -2.04
C VAL A 55 -0.63 -22.71 -2.49
N GLU A 56 -0.71 -23.11 -3.77
CA GLU A 56 0.18 -24.12 -4.34
C GLU A 56 1.62 -23.59 -4.46
N GLU A 57 2.59 -24.46 -4.17
CA GLU A 57 4.01 -24.19 -4.31
C GLU A 57 4.37 -23.68 -5.71
N GLY A 58 5.18 -22.62 -5.76
CA GLY A 58 5.67 -22.02 -7.01
C GLY A 58 4.68 -21.07 -7.70
N THR A 59 3.43 -20.98 -7.24
CA THR A 59 2.47 -20.00 -7.77
C THR A 59 2.65 -18.63 -7.13
N TYR A 60 2.09 -17.59 -7.76
CA TYR A 60 2.10 -16.24 -7.22
C TYR A 60 0.81 -15.96 -6.45
N TYR A 61 0.96 -15.40 -5.28
CA TYR A 61 -0.13 -14.90 -4.46
C TYR A 61 -0.08 -13.38 -4.39
N THR A 62 -1.22 -12.73 -4.62
CA THR A 62 -1.33 -11.27 -4.54
C THR A 62 -1.73 -10.86 -3.12
N LEU A 63 -0.94 -9.98 -2.49
CA LEU A 63 -1.22 -9.49 -1.14
C LEU A 63 -2.55 -8.73 -1.10
N PRO A 64 -3.47 -9.13 -0.21
CA PRO A 64 -4.80 -8.54 -0.11
C PRO A 64 -4.78 -7.16 0.53
N ALA A 65 -5.91 -6.45 0.48
CA ALA A 65 -6.10 -5.24 1.26
C ALA A 65 -5.93 -5.52 2.76
N VAL A 66 -5.29 -4.59 3.46
CA VAL A 66 -5.20 -4.65 4.92
C VAL A 66 -6.57 -4.27 5.51
N PRO A 67 -7.13 -5.06 6.43
CA PRO A 67 -8.39 -4.70 7.09
C PRO A 67 -8.32 -3.30 7.70
N SER A 68 -9.34 -2.49 7.49
CA SER A 68 -9.39 -1.13 8.00
C SER A 68 -9.43 -1.10 9.52
N ARG A 69 -8.81 -0.08 10.10
CA ARG A 69 -8.81 0.22 11.53
C ARG A 69 -9.10 1.70 11.71
N SER A 70 -10.11 2.01 12.53
CA SER A 70 -10.47 3.39 12.82
C SER A 70 -9.29 4.17 13.41
N GLY A 71 -9.03 5.36 12.92
CA GLY A 71 -7.92 6.22 13.36
C GLY A 71 -6.54 5.80 12.84
N TYR A 72 -6.47 4.87 11.87
CA TYR A 72 -5.22 4.41 11.28
C TYR A 72 -5.27 4.45 9.75
N VAL A 73 -4.11 4.67 9.14
CA VAL A 73 -3.89 4.44 7.71
C VAL A 73 -3.15 3.12 7.49
N ASN A 74 -3.52 2.40 6.44
CA ASN A 74 -2.90 1.15 6.05
C ASN A 74 -1.72 1.43 5.14
N LEU A 75 -0.54 0.91 5.49
CA LEU A 75 0.67 1.06 4.68
C LEU A 75 1.03 -0.22 3.92
N GLY A 76 0.50 -1.35 4.34
CA GLY A 76 0.72 -2.65 3.71
C GLY A 76 1.05 -3.76 4.70
N TRP A 77 1.91 -4.69 4.28
CA TRP A 77 2.23 -5.92 4.99
C TRP A 77 3.73 -6.06 5.25
N SER A 78 4.09 -6.60 6.40
CA SER A 78 5.47 -6.95 6.77
C SER A 78 5.56 -8.42 7.15
N THR A 79 6.70 -9.06 6.94
CA THR A 79 7.01 -10.40 7.46
C THR A 79 7.50 -10.37 8.91
N ALA A 80 7.81 -9.20 9.44
CA ALA A 80 8.19 -8.98 10.84
C ALA A 80 7.03 -8.35 11.61
N LYS A 81 6.84 -8.76 12.87
CA LYS A 81 5.95 -8.08 13.81
C LYS A 81 6.37 -6.63 13.99
N ASN A 82 5.41 -5.71 14.12
CA ASN A 82 5.64 -4.28 14.26
C ASN A 82 6.58 -3.72 13.18
N GLY A 83 6.43 -4.23 11.94
CA GLY A 83 7.24 -3.83 10.79
C GLY A 83 7.16 -2.32 10.52
N LYS A 84 8.26 -1.77 10.03
CA LYS A 84 8.38 -0.34 9.72
C LYS A 84 7.66 0.01 8.41
N ALA A 85 7.17 1.24 8.31
CA ALA A 85 6.54 1.77 7.09
C ALA A 85 7.46 1.65 5.86
N SER A 86 8.76 1.89 6.03
CA SER A 86 9.77 1.83 4.96
C SER A 86 9.97 0.43 4.36
N THR A 87 9.62 -0.63 5.10
CA THR A 87 9.77 -2.03 4.67
C THR A 87 8.44 -2.70 4.34
N ALA A 88 7.34 -1.96 4.42
CA ALA A 88 6.01 -2.49 4.13
C ALA A 88 5.86 -2.85 2.64
N LYS A 89 5.44 -4.08 2.38
CA LYS A 89 5.02 -4.51 1.05
C LYS A 89 3.63 -3.95 0.77
N LYS A 90 3.47 -3.28 -0.36
CA LYS A 90 2.18 -2.69 -0.75
C LYS A 90 1.13 -3.77 -1.04
N VAL A 91 -0.12 -3.44 -0.81
CA VAL A 91 -1.27 -4.21 -1.30
C VAL A 91 -1.14 -4.40 -2.81
N GLY A 92 -1.53 -5.57 -3.32
CA GLY A 92 -1.38 -5.93 -4.73
C GLY A 92 0.00 -6.49 -5.11
N THR A 93 1.00 -6.46 -4.20
CA THR A 93 2.31 -7.09 -4.48
C THR A 93 2.15 -8.59 -4.68
N LYS A 94 2.71 -9.12 -5.76
CA LYS A 94 2.73 -10.56 -6.07
C LYS A 94 3.91 -11.23 -5.39
N ILE A 95 3.64 -12.28 -4.61
CA ILE A 95 4.64 -13.06 -3.87
C ILE A 95 4.67 -14.48 -4.41
N LYS A 96 5.85 -14.95 -4.81
CA LYS A 96 6.03 -16.37 -5.18
C LYS A 96 6.04 -17.23 -3.92
N ILE A 97 5.21 -18.26 -3.90
CA ILE A 97 5.05 -19.11 -2.72
C ILE A 97 6.02 -20.28 -2.75
N SER A 98 6.90 -20.36 -1.75
CA SER A 98 7.88 -21.44 -1.55
C SER A 98 7.86 -22.04 -0.15
N GLY A 99 7.01 -21.53 0.74
CA GLY A 99 6.88 -21.97 2.13
C GLY A 99 5.68 -21.32 2.82
N ASN A 100 5.41 -21.73 4.06
CA ASN A 100 4.43 -21.04 4.90
C ASN A 100 4.91 -19.63 5.22
N ILE A 101 4.03 -18.65 5.07
CA ILE A 101 4.36 -17.24 5.27
C ILE A 101 3.39 -16.62 6.27
N ARG A 102 3.90 -15.73 7.11
CA ARG A 102 3.13 -14.89 8.02
C ARG A 102 3.32 -13.44 7.63
N TYR A 103 2.21 -12.72 7.48
CA TYR A 103 2.19 -11.29 7.23
C TYR A 103 1.53 -10.56 8.39
N TYR A 104 2.13 -9.45 8.77
CA TYR A 104 1.67 -8.55 9.83
C TYR A 104 1.30 -7.20 9.19
N SER A 105 0.13 -6.67 9.53
CA SER A 105 -0.27 -5.37 9.00
C SER A 105 0.66 -4.26 9.49
N VAL A 106 1.02 -3.38 8.57
CA VAL A 106 1.72 -2.14 8.88
C VAL A 106 0.71 -1.01 8.78
N GLN A 107 0.36 -0.45 9.94
CA GLN A 107 -0.64 0.61 10.10
C GLN A 107 -0.04 1.73 10.94
N MET A 108 -0.35 2.97 10.61
CA MET A 108 0.07 4.14 11.38
C MET A 108 -1.13 4.94 11.83
N GLN A 109 -1.07 5.52 13.03
CA GLN A 109 -2.08 6.46 13.49
C GLN A 109 -2.28 7.55 12.44
N SER A 110 -3.52 7.84 12.09
CA SER A 110 -3.84 8.84 11.09
C SER A 110 -3.76 10.26 11.68
N VAL A 111 -3.29 11.18 10.87
CA VAL A 111 -3.37 12.62 11.10
C VAL A 111 -4.00 13.29 9.91
N LYS A 112 -4.68 14.42 10.15
CA LYS A 112 -5.38 15.19 9.11
C LYS A 112 -4.70 16.54 8.91
N VAL A 113 -4.53 16.92 7.67
CA VAL A 113 -4.15 18.27 7.27
C VAL A 113 -5.33 18.91 6.57
N ASN A 114 -5.89 19.97 7.14
CA ASN A 114 -6.91 20.77 6.50
C ASN A 114 -6.21 21.92 5.75
N LEU A 115 -6.22 21.85 4.45
CA LEU A 115 -5.81 22.93 3.56
C LEU A 115 -6.99 23.89 3.43
N ARG A 116 -6.79 25.14 3.87
CA ARG A 116 -7.84 26.15 3.96
C ARG A 116 -7.57 27.29 2.98
N LYS A 117 -8.63 27.85 2.43
CA LYS A 117 -8.56 29.08 1.64
C LYS A 117 -8.15 30.26 2.54
N ALA A 118 -7.75 31.39 1.96
CA ALA A 118 -7.41 32.61 2.67
C ALA A 118 -8.56 33.13 3.58
N ASN A 119 -9.81 32.88 3.21
CA ASN A 119 -10.98 33.21 4.03
C ASN A 119 -11.20 32.24 5.21
N GLY A 120 -10.39 31.18 5.35
CA GLY A 120 -10.46 30.20 6.43
C GLY A 120 -11.35 28.99 6.15
N THR A 121 -12.10 28.94 5.05
CA THR A 121 -12.91 27.76 4.71
C THR A 121 -12.01 26.61 4.28
N VAL A 122 -12.41 25.36 4.59
CA VAL A 122 -11.65 24.16 4.18
C VAL A 122 -11.77 23.99 2.67
N TRP A 123 -10.65 23.98 1.97
CA TRP A 123 -10.56 23.63 0.56
C TRP A 123 -10.40 22.12 0.36
N LYS A 124 -9.50 21.50 1.13
CA LYS A 124 -9.20 20.08 1.02
C LYS A 124 -8.70 19.52 2.35
N THR A 125 -9.12 18.30 2.70
CA THR A 125 -8.54 17.55 3.82
C THR A 125 -7.71 16.39 3.28
N VAL A 126 -6.47 16.28 3.75
CA VAL A 126 -5.56 15.17 3.45
C VAL A 126 -5.37 14.36 4.72
N THR A 127 -5.57 13.04 4.63
CA THR A 127 -5.31 12.11 5.73
C THR A 127 -4.06 11.28 5.40
N LEU A 128 -3.12 11.23 6.33
CA LEU A 128 -1.87 10.47 6.19
C LEU A 128 -1.47 9.84 7.53
N GLY A 129 -0.49 8.93 7.49
CA GLY A 129 0.08 8.37 8.71
C GLY A 129 0.91 9.41 9.46
N LYS A 130 0.84 9.41 10.80
CA LYS A 130 1.62 10.28 11.67
C LYS A 130 3.12 10.17 11.32
N GLY A 131 3.78 11.30 11.11
CA GLY A 131 5.17 11.36 10.69
C GLY A 131 5.40 11.22 9.18
N GLY A 132 4.33 11.05 8.40
CA GLY A 132 4.38 11.06 6.94
C GLY A 132 4.65 12.47 6.37
N TYR A 133 5.00 12.52 5.10
CA TYR A 133 5.28 13.77 4.38
C TYR A 133 4.11 14.11 3.45
N LEU A 134 3.69 15.36 3.51
CA LEU A 134 2.75 15.96 2.57
C LEU A 134 3.51 16.89 1.63
N LYS A 135 3.45 16.60 0.32
CA LYS A 135 3.86 17.59 -0.69
C LYS A 135 2.76 18.64 -0.78
N LEU A 136 3.10 19.87 -0.46
CA LEU A 136 2.13 20.97 -0.43
C LEU A 136 1.66 21.29 -1.85
N PRO A 137 0.35 21.27 -2.11
CA PRO A 137 -0.15 21.54 -3.45
C PRO A 137 -0.06 23.03 -3.81
N SER A 138 0.04 23.32 -5.09
CA SER A 138 -0.29 24.65 -5.62
C SER A 138 -1.81 24.81 -5.71
N VAL A 139 -2.27 26.05 -5.63
CA VAL A 139 -3.66 26.42 -5.85
C VAL A 139 -3.71 27.39 -7.02
N SER A 140 -4.66 27.20 -7.93
CA SER A 140 -4.87 28.11 -9.04
C SER A 140 -5.19 29.52 -8.53
N ASN A 141 -4.61 30.54 -9.17
CA ASN A 141 -4.93 31.92 -8.87
C ASN A 141 -6.42 32.20 -9.17
N ALA A 142 -7.04 32.99 -8.32
CA ALA A 142 -8.38 33.53 -8.57
C ALA A 142 -8.24 34.96 -9.13
N THR A 143 -9.29 35.47 -9.77
CA THR A 143 -9.33 36.83 -10.29
C THR A 143 -8.97 37.83 -9.16
N GLY A 144 -7.92 38.62 -9.38
CA GLY A 144 -7.42 39.59 -8.42
C GLY A 144 -6.55 39.01 -7.30
N TYR A 145 -6.27 37.71 -7.26
CA TYR A 145 -5.47 37.08 -6.20
C TYR A 145 -4.42 36.14 -6.75
N THR A 146 -3.21 36.29 -6.30
CA THR A 146 -2.09 35.38 -6.61
C THR A 146 -1.79 34.50 -5.39
N PHE A 147 -1.78 33.19 -5.58
CA PHE A 147 -1.39 32.24 -4.53
C PHE A 147 0.13 32.31 -4.30
N MET A 148 0.52 32.57 -3.06
CA MET A 148 1.93 32.71 -2.66
C MET A 148 2.47 31.46 -1.95
N GLY A 149 1.64 30.70 -1.26
CA GLY A 149 2.02 29.52 -0.49
C GLY A 149 1.07 29.23 0.67
N TRP A 150 1.56 28.50 1.65
CA TRP A 150 0.78 28.04 2.80
C TRP A 150 1.31 28.59 4.12
N SER A 151 0.43 28.97 5.05
CA SER A 151 0.80 29.49 6.37
C SER A 151 0.13 28.71 7.49
N LYS A 152 0.78 28.60 8.65
CA LYS A 152 0.25 27.94 9.86
C LYS A 152 -0.94 28.69 10.46
N THR A 153 -0.98 30.00 10.25
CA THR A 153 -2.05 30.88 10.71
C THR A 153 -2.67 31.62 9.54
N ARG A 154 -3.91 32.00 9.67
CA ARG A 154 -4.58 32.83 8.66
C ARG A 154 -3.88 34.18 8.58
N ARG A 155 -3.40 34.55 7.41
CA ARG A 155 -2.84 35.86 7.14
C ARG A 155 -3.97 36.83 6.83
N THR A 156 -3.99 37.97 7.51
CA THR A 156 -4.91 39.06 7.27
C THR A 156 -4.08 40.34 7.06
N GLY A 157 -4.41 41.11 6.03
CA GLY A 157 -3.66 42.31 5.67
C GLY A 157 -2.64 42.06 4.55
N SER A 158 -1.65 42.95 4.44
CA SER A 158 -0.67 42.99 3.35
C SER A 158 0.52 42.02 3.48
N SER A 159 0.53 41.16 4.49
CA SER A 159 1.60 40.15 4.62
C SER A 159 1.44 39.06 3.56
N THR A 160 2.40 38.97 2.66
CA THR A 160 2.40 38.04 1.53
C THR A 160 3.34 36.85 1.70
N ASP A 161 4.19 36.88 2.74
CA ASP A 161 5.17 35.81 2.95
C ASP A 161 4.53 34.59 3.57
N PRO A 162 4.47 33.46 2.85
CA PRO A 162 3.99 32.19 3.38
C PRO A 162 5.03 31.56 4.31
N ASP A 163 4.58 30.67 5.22
CA ASP A 163 5.50 29.84 6.01
C ASP A 163 6.09 28.69 5.18
N TYR A 164 5.43 28.30 4.09
CA TYR A 164 5.80 27.21 3.20
C TYR A 164 5.43 27.50 1.75
N GLU A 165 6.28 27.08 0.82
CA GLU A 165 6.02 27.20 -0.60
C GLU A 165 5.22 26.01 -1.15
N ALA A 166 4.58 26.19 -2.32
CA ALA A 166 4.01 25.08 -3.06
C ALA A 166 5.11 24.09 -3.50
N GLY A 167 4.84 22.81 -3.39
CA GLY A 167 5.79 21.75 -3.74
C GLY A 167 6.72 21.33 -2.60
N GLU A 168 6.80 22.11 -1.51
CA GLU A 168 7.57 21.75 -0.33
C GLU A 168 7.02 20.47 0.34
N LEU A 169 7.94 19.66 0.90
CA LEU A 169 7.61 18.43 1.63
C LEU A 169 7.55 18.74 3.13
N LEU A 170 6.33 18.75 3.68
CA LEU A 170 6.10 19.01 5.09
C LEU A 170 5.84 17.72 5.86
N ARG A 171 6.62 17.46 6.92
CA ARG A 171 6.40 16.33 7.82
C ARG A 171 5.25 16.61 8.78
N ILE A 172 4.27 15.71 8.82
CA ILE A 172 3.04 15.89 9.61
C ILE A 172 3.01 14.94 10.79
N ASN A 173 3.12 15.48 11.99
CA ASN A 173 3.14 14.72 13.25
C ASN A 173 1.83 14.82 14.05
N LYS A 174 0.94 15.73 13.70
CA LYS A 174 -0.35 15.97 14.36
C LYS A 174 -1.35 16.58 13.39
N ASN A 175 -2.60 16.60 13.75
CA ASN A 175 -3.62 17.33 12.98
C ASN A 175 -3.20 18.78 12.81
N THR A 176 -3.24 19.27 11.59
CA THR A 176 -2.68 20.57 11.20
C THR A 176 -3.67 21.30 10.30
N ASN A 177 -3.81 22.61 10.51
CA ASN A 177 -4.45 23.51 9.56
C ASN A 177 -3.37 24.31 8.83
N LEU A 178 -3.49 24.44 7.52
CA LEU A 178 -2.68 25.33 6.68
C LEU A 178 -3.60 26.21 5.88
N TYR A 179 -3.28 27.49 5.84
CA TYR A 179 -4.09 28.52 5.19
C TYR A 179 -3.36 29.02 3.95
N ALA A 180 -4.08 29.13 2.84
CA ALA A 180 -3.54 29.76 1.65
C ALA A 180 -3.18 31.21 1.94
N THR A 181 -1.94 31.59 1.64
CA THR A 181 -1.49 32.98 1.63
C THR A 181 -1.61 33.49 0.20
N VAL A 182 -2.28 34.60 0.04
CA VAL A 182 -2.57 35.19 -1.27
C VAL A 182 -2.15 36.69 -1.27
N PHE A 183 -1.68 37.13 -2.41
CA PHE A 183 -1.45 38.53 -2.71
C PHE A 183 -2.63 39.07 -3.54
N ASN A 184 -3.08 40.31 -3.20
CA ASN A 184 -4.19 40.99 -3.87
C ASN A 184 -3.62 42.11 -4.74
#